data_15f44ac84bb03d21decd0582b310bdd5
#
_entry.id   15f44ac84bb03d21decd0582b310bdd5
#
_cell.length_a   1.000
_cell.length_b   1.000
_cell.length_c   1.000
_cell.angle_alpha   90.00
_cell.angle_beta   90.00
_cell.angle_gamma   90.00
#
_symmetry.space_group_name_H-M   'P 1'
#
loop_
_entity.id
_entity.type
_entity.pdbx_description
1 polymer ?
#
loop_
_entity_poly.entity_id
_entity_poly.type
_entity_poly.pdbx_seq_one_letter_code
_entity_poly.pdbx_strand_id
1 'polypeptide(L)'
;MTKIKNAGGWPAVAAVAAGTFSVVTSEMLPIGLLSPIGAGLGVSDGTAGLTMTLPGLVAAAAAPLVTVAAGRLDRRPVLLTLMALLAAANLLSAAAPGIVALLGLRVVVGVCIGGVWSIAAGLGPRLVPAPAAARAMTLVFSGIAVASVIGVPAGTLVGGWAGWRTAFAAMGAVALAVTAALAVVLPPLPARCTAPSSALPALLGDGRIRGALLVVLLLVGGHFAAYTFVRPQLERIPGMDARTIGGLMLAYGVAGVVGNFLAGTAAARHPRRVLLTIAAALGAVIPAVSLSLINI
;
A
#
# COMPACT_ATOMS: atom_id res chain seq x y z
N MET A 1 -6.80 -40.03 6.05
CA MET A 1 -6.57 -39.06 4.92
C MET A 1 -7.85 -38.28 4.70
N THR A 2 -7.99 -37.15 5.44
CA THR A 2 -9.18 -36.30 5.35
C THR A 2 -9.07 -35.48 4.07
N LYS A 3 -9.98 -35.68 3.11
CA LYS A 3 -10.13 -34.86 1.91
C LYS A 3 -10.24 -33.40 2.36
N ILE A 4 -9.18 -32.62 2.19
CA ILE A 4 -9.25 -31.15 2.21
C ILE A 4 -10.10 -30.80 0.99
N LYS A 5 -11.42 -30.60 1.21
CA LYS A 5 -12.32 -30.02 0.22
C LYS A 5 -11.64 -28.74 -0.26
N ASN A 6 -11.47 -28.60 -1.56
CA ASN A 6 -10.80 -27.49 -2.24
C ASN A 6 -11.17 -26.16 -1.61
N ALA A 7 -10.29 -25.67 -0.75
CA ALA A 7 -10.50 -24.46 0.02
C ALA A 7 -10.27 -23.27 -0.93
N GLY A 8 -11.32 -22.64 -1.40
CA GLY A 8 -11.31 -21.35 -2.09
C GLY A 8 -10.69 -21.31 -3.49
N GLY A 9 -9.62 -22.02 -3.73
CA GLY A 9 -8.97 -22.09 -5.04
C GLY A 9 -8.54 -20.72 -5.59
N TRP A 10 -8.42 -20.63 -6.90
CA TRP A 10 -8.01 -19.43 -7.63
C TRP A 10 -8.94 -18.22 -7.45
N PRO A 11 -10.28 -18.36 -7.32
CA PRO A 11 -11.16 -17.23 -7.01
C PRO A 11 -10.81 -16.54 -5.67
N ALA A 12 -10.47 -17.32 -4.64
CA ALA A 12 -10.05 -16.76 -3.36
C ALA A 12 -8.68 -16.05 -3.48
N VAL A 13 -7.74 -16.60 -4.26
CA VAL A 13 -6.45 -15.94 -4.53
C VAL A 13 -6.66 -14.61 -5.26
N ALA A 14 -7.53 -14.58 -6.27
CA ALA A 14 -7.87 -13.36 -7.01
C ALA A 14 -8.54 -12.31 -6.11
N ALA A 15 -9.46 -12.73 -5.23
CA ALA A 15 -10.09 -11.82 -4.27
C ALA A 15 -9.08 -11.25 -3.25
N VAL A 16 -8.11 -12.05 -2.79
CA VAL A 16 -7.01 -11.57 -1.94
C VAL A 16 -6.11 -10.60 -2.71
N ALA A 17 -5.81 -10.86 -3.98
CA ALA A 17 -5.07 -9.93 -4.84
C ALA A 17 -5.82 -8.60 -5.02
N ALA A 18 -7.15 -8.63 -5.20
CA ALA A 18 -7.99 -7.43 -5.20
C ALA A 18 -7.97 -6.72 -3.83
N GLY A 19 -7.84 -7.46 -2.73
CA GLY A 19 -7.65 -6.93 -1.38
C GLY A 19 -6.32 -6.17 -1.26
N THR A 20 -5.21 -6.74 -1.72
CA THR A 20 -3.90 -6.05 -1.73
C THR A 20 -3.91 -4.82 -2.63
N PHE A 21 -4.56 -4.90 -3.80
CA PHE A 21 -4.81 -3.73 -4.65
C PHE A 21 -5.55 -2.62 -3.89
N SER A 22 -6.66 -2.97 -3.20
CA SER A 22 -7.48 -2.00 -2.46
C SER A 22 -6.71 -1.34 -1.33
N VAL A 23 -5.90 -2.11 -0.59
CA VAL A 23 -5.06 -1.59 0.49
C VAL A 23 -4.04 -0.61 -0.04
N VAL A 24 -3.26 -1.00 -1.05
CA VAL A 24 -2.19 -0.15 -1.61
C VAL A 24 -2.77 1.08 -2.30
N THR A 25 -3.88 0.95 -3.04
CA THR A 25 -4.53 2.11 -3.64
C THR A 25 -5.05 3.08 -2.58
N SER A 26 -5.70 2.58 -1.51
CA SER A 26 -6.16 3.43 -0.39
C SER A 26 -5.02 4.13 0.34
N GLU A 27 -3.87 3.47 0.45
CA GLU A 27 -2.65 4.03 1.03
C GLU A 27 -2.10 5.15 0.17
N MET A 28 -1.95 4.92 -1.13
CA MET A 28 -1.29 5.83 -2.08
C MET A 28 -2.22 6.93 -2.63
N LEU A 29 -3.54 6.78 -2.48
CA LEU A 29 -4.52 7.70 -3.04
C LEU A 29 -4.27 9.18 -2.70
N PRO A 30 -3.90 9.57 -1.44
CA PRO A 30 -3.62 10.95 -1.12
C PRO A 30 -2.48 11.59 -1.92
N ILE A 31 -1.51 10.82 -2.43
CA ILE A 31 -0.38 11.35 -3.21
C ILE A 31 -0.89 12.15 -4.41
N GLY A 32 -1.82 11.56 -5.16
CA GLY A 32 -2.43 12.20 -6.32
C GLY A 32 -3.48 13.25 -5.97
N LEU A 33 -3.84 13.41 -4.70
CA LEU A 33 -4.91 14.28 -4.23
C LEU A 33 -4.44 15.33 -3.23
N LEU A 34 -3.12 15.46 -3.00
CA LEU A 34 -2.56 16.26 -1.91
C LEU A 34 -3.02 17.72 -1.99
N SER A 35 -2.78 18.39 -3.12
CA SER A 35 -3.20 19.79 -3.32
C SER A 35 -4.72 19.96 -3.30
N PRO A 36 -5.55 19.11 -3.96
CA PRO A 36 -7.00 19.17 -3.81
C PRO A 36 -7.50 18.99 -2.36
N ILE A 37 -6.85 18.13 -1.55
CA ILE A 37 -7.18 17.98 -0.13
C ILE A 37 -6.82 19.24 0.64
N GLY A 38 -5.60 19.76 0.43
CA GLY A 38 -5.13 21.00 1.06
C GLY A 38 -6.05 22.18 0.77
N ALA A 39 -6.36 22.42 -0.51
CA ALA A 39 -7.26 23.48 -0.93
C ALA A 39 -8.69 23.27 -0.41
N GLY A 40 -9.22 22.03 -0.47
CA GLY A 40 -10.59 21.73 -0.07
C GLY A 40 -10.84 21.78 1.44
N LEU A 41 -9.79 21.67 2.27
CA LEU A 41 -9.85 21.72 3.73
C LEU A 41 -9.19 22.97 4.32
N GLY A 42 -8.64 23.86 3.48
CA GLY A 42 -7.99 25.10 3.91
C GLY A 42 -6.71 24.87 4.72
N VAL A 43 -5.92 23.83 4.38
CA VAL A 43 -4.68 23.49 5.08
C VAL A 43 -3.48 23.48 4.13
N SER A 44 -2.28 23.60 4.68
CA SER A 44 -1.04 23.52 3.90
C SER A 44 -0.81 22.11 3.31
N ASP A 45 -0.03 22.03 2.23
CA ASP A 45 0.39 20.74 1.63
C ASP A 45 1.15 19.88 2.66
N GLY A 46 1.92 20.47 3.54
CA GLY A 46 2.59 19.76 4.63
C GLY A 46 1.60 19.10 5.60
N THR A 47 0.54 19.79 5.97
CA THR A 47 -0.54 19.24 6.81
C THR A 47 -1.33 18.16 6.04
N ALA A 48 -1.65 18.41 4.78
CA ALA A 48 -2.28 17.40 3.92
C ALA A 48 -1.40 16.15 3.76
N GLY A 49 -0.07 16.31 3.72
CA GLY A 49 0.91 15.21 3.65
C GLY A 49 0.85 14.24 4.82
N LEU A 50 0.35 14.67 5.99
CA LEU A 50 0.09 13.77 7.12
C LEU A 50 -0.91 12.67 6.79
N THR A 51 -1.78 12.86 5.79
CA THR A 51 -2.68 11.81 5.29
C THR A 51 -1.96 10.61 4.71
N MET A 52 -0.68 10.76 4.32
CA MET A 52 0.22 9.69 3.89
C MET A 52 1.10 9.17 5.03
N THR A 53 1.69 10.08 5.80
CA THR A 53 2.66 9.73 6.85
C THR A 53 2.00 8.95 7.99
N LEU A 54 0.82 9.41 8.43
CA LEU A 54 0.14 8.84 9.60
C LEU A 54 -0.27 7.37 9.40
N PRO A 55 -0.89 6.97 8.28
CA PRO A 55 -1.19 5.55 8.04
C PRO A 55 0.06 4.67 8.05
N GLY A 56 1.17 5.13 7.46
CA GLY A 56 2.42 4.38 7.44
C GLY A 56 2.98 4.11 8.83
N LEU A 57 3.02 5.14 9.70
CA LEU A 57 3.47 5.01 11.09
C LEU A 57 2.55 4.07 11.89
N VAL A 58 1.23 4.22 11.72
CA VAL A 58 0.25 3.35 12.38
C VAL A 58 0.38 1.91 11.87
N ALA A 59 0.57 1.71 10.56
CA ALA A 59 0.76 0.38 9.99
C ALA A 59 2.00 -0.34 10.53
N ALA A 60 3.10 0.39 10.73
CA ALA A 60 4.32 -0.15 11.31
C ALA A 60 4.09 -0.71 12.75
N ALA A 61 3.27 -0.01 13.55
CA ALA A 61 2.89 -0.47 14.88
C ALA A 61 1.80 -1.56 14.83
N ALA A 62 0.81 -1.41 13.94
CA ALA A 62 -0.34 -2.31 13.84
C ALA A 62 0.06 -3.71 13.33
N ALA A 63 1.03 -3.82 12.43
CA ALA A 63 1.42 -5.11 11.84
C ALA A 63 1.84 -6.14 12.91
N PRO A 64 2.78 -5.87 13.83
CA PRO A 64 3.11 -6.81 14.90
C PRO A 64 1.96 -7.00 15.89
N LEU A 65 1.21 -5.93 16.23
CA LEU A 65 0.08 -6.02 17.17
C LEU A 65 -1.03 -6.92 16.64
N VAL A 66 -1.44 -6.74 15.38
CA VAL A 66 -2.45 -7.58 14.73
C VAL A 66 -1.95 -9.02 14.59
N THR A 67 -0.68 -9.23 14.28
CA THR A 67 -0.08 -10.57 14.21
C THR A 67 -0.23 -11.32 15.53
N VAL A 68 0.04 -10.66 16.65
CA VAL A 68 -0.10 -11.24 18.00
C VAL A 68 -1.57 -11.41 18.38
N ALA A 69 -2.38 -10.36 18.24
CA ALA A 69 -3.80 -10.37 18.63
C ALA A 69 -4.61 -11.40 17.82
N ALA A 70 -4.35 -11.48 16.51
CA ALA A 70 -5.01 -12.43 15.62
C ALA A 70 -4.37 -13.83 15.65
N GLY A 71 -3.32 -14.05 16.44
CA GLY A 71 -2.54 -15.29 16.43
C GLY A 71 -3.37 -16.57 16.62
N ARG A 72 -4.42 -16.49 17.44
CA ARG A 72 -5.32 -17.60 17.76
C ARG A 72 -6.66 -17.54 16.99
N LEU A 73 -6.88 -16.50 16.20
CA LEU A 73 -8.14 -16.30 15.49
C LEU A 73 -8.08 -16.89 14.07
N ASP A 74 -9.24 -17.26 13.55
CA ASP A 74 -9.38 -17.58 12.13
C ASP A 74 -9.05 -16.33 11.30
N ARG A 75 -8.20 -16.51 10.27
CA ARG A 75 -7.74 -15.39 9.45
C ARG A 75 -8.83 -14.80 8.55
N ARG A 76 -9.88 -15.59 8.25
CA ARG A 76 -10.99 -15.13 7.41
C ARG A 76 -11.76 -13.98 8.05
N PRO A 77 -12.34 -14.10 9.25
CA PRO A 77 -13.06 -12.98 9.87
C PRO A 77 -12.15 -11.77 10.14
N VAL A 78 -10.88 -11.99 10.52
CA VAL A 78 -9.93 -10.88 10.73
C VAL A 78 -9.73 -10.11 9.43
N LEU A 79 -9.47 -10.79 8.31
CA LEU A 79 -9.29 -10.14 7.02
C LEU A 79 -10.56 -9.41 6.55
N LEU A 80 -11.73 -10.03 6.71
CA LEU A 80 -13.01 -9.42 6.36
C LEU A 80 -13.29 -8.15 7.19
N THR A 81 -13.01 -8.18 8.49
CA THR A 81 -13.16 -7.00 9.37
C THR A 81 -12.21 -5.88 8.94
N LEU A 82 -10.93 -6.18 8.67
CA LEU A 82 -9.97 -5.18 8.22
C LEU A 82 -10.36 -4.57 6.88
N MET A 83 -10.85 -5.37 5.93
CA MET A 83 -11.30 -4.88 4.64
C MET A 83 -12.60 -4.07 4.73
N ALA A 84 -13.53 -4.46 5.59
CA ALA A 84 -14.75 -3.69 5.88
C ALA A 84 -14.42 -2.33 6.55
N LEU A 85 -13.49 -2.33 7.51
CA LEU A 85 -12.98 -1.09 8.12
C LEU A 85 -12.29 -0.19 7.11
N LEU A 86 -11.51 -0.77 6.19
CA LEU A 86 -10.87 -0.01 5.09
C LEU A 86 -11.92 0.64 4.19
N ALA A 87 -12.96 -0.11 3.80
CA ALA A 87 -14.07 0.41 3.01
C ALA A 87 -14.79 1.55 3.75
N ALA A 88 -15.16 1.34 5.00
CA ALA A 88 -15.82 2.34 5.83
C ALA A 88 -14.96 3.60 5.99
N ALA A 89 -13.66 3.45 6.28
CA ALA A 89 -12.75 4.57 6.46
C ALA A 89 -12.60 5.40 5.17
N ASN A 90 -12.57 4.78 3.98
CA ASN A 90 -12.54 5.50 2.72
C ASN A 90 -13.89 6.20 2.43
N LEU A 91 -15.03 5.53 2.65
CA LEU A 91 -16.35 6.15 2.48
C LEU A 91 -16.55 7.36 3.42
N LEU A 92 -16.20 7.21 4.68
CA LEU A 92 -16.27 8.29 5.67
C LEU A 92 -15.27 9.42 5.37
N SER A 93 -14.10 9.10 4.78
CA SER A 93 -13.13 10.11 4.34
C SER A 93 -13.74 11.05 3.28
N ALA A 94 -14.62 10.54 2.43
CA ALA A 94 -15.34 11.38 1.46
C ALA A 94 -16.27 12.41 2.12
N ALA A 95 -16.78 12.11 3.31
CA ALA A 95 -17.66 12.98 4.09
C ALA A 95 -16.92 13.77 5.19
N ALA A 96 -15.59 13.68 5.27
CA ALA A 96 -14.80 14.31 6.33
C ALA A 96 -15.00 15.83 6.34
N PRO A 97 -15.44 16.43 7.46
CA PRO A 97 -15.70 17.88 7.55
C PRO A 97 -14.41 18.71 7.66
N GLY A 98 -13.29 18.11 8.02
CA GLY A 98 -12.01 18.78 8.19
C GLY A 98 -10.84 17.82 8.30
N ILE A 99 -9.64 18.37 8.34
CA ILE A 99 -8.39 17.60 8.33
C ILE A 99 -8.27 16.64 9.54
N VAL A 100 -8.71 17.05 10.71
CA VAL A 100 -8.62 16.21 11.93
C VAL A 100 -9.46 14.94 11.78
N ALA A 101 -10.69 15.07 11.27
CA ALA A 101 -11.54 13.90 11.00
C ALA A 101 -10.91 12.99 9.94
N LEU A 102 -10.37 13.59 8.87
CA LEU A 102 -9.67 12.83 7.82
C LEU A 102 -8.44 12.09 8.38
N LEU A 103 -7.62 12.73 9.21
CA LEU A 103 -6.46 12.09 9.85
C LEU A 103 -6.87 10.96 10.80
N GLY A 104 -7.95 11.12 11.57
CA GLY A 104 -8.51 10.05 12.40
C GLY A 104 -8.87 8.82 11.56
N LEU A 105 -9.49 9.02 10.40
CA LEU A 105 -9.79 7.93 9.47
C LEU A 105 -8.54 7.32 8.83
N ARG A 106 -7.48 8.10 8.63
CA ARG A 106 -6.18 7.61 8.18
C ARG A 106 -5.50 6.72 9.21
N VAL A 107 -5.71 6.94 10.51
CA VAL A 107 -5.28 5.99 11.56
C VAL A 107 -5.95 4.62 11.35
N VAL A 108 -7.26 4.61 11.13
CA VAL A 108 -8.00 3.35 10.85
C VAL A 108 -7.44 2.66 9.60
N VAL A 109 -7.21 3.42 8.53
CA VAL A 109 -6.56 2.89 7.31
C VAL A 109 -5.20 2.28 7.63
N GLY A 110 -4.37 2.93 8.47
CA GLY A 110 -3.08 2.40 8.90
C GLY A 110 -3.18 1.06 9.62
N VAL A 111 -4.15 0.91 10.52
CA VAL A 111 -4.42 -0.38 11.17
C VAL A 111 -4.80 -1.45 10.14
N CYS A 112 -5.64 -1.10 9.15
CA CYS A 112 -6.03 -2.01 8.09
C CYS A 112 -4.82 -2.43 7.23
N ILE A 113 -3.96 -1.48 6.86
CA ILE A 113 -2.72 -1.74 6.10
C ILE A 113 -1.85 -2.75 6.86
N GLY A 114 -1.45 -2.42 8.09
CA GLY A 114 -0.59 -3.29 8.90
C GLY A 114 -1.20 -4.67 9.13
N GLY A 115 -2.51 -4.73 9.42
CA GLY A 115 -3.25 -5.96 9.64
C GLY A 115 -3.35 -6.84 8.39
N VAL A 116 -3.70 -6.27 7.24
CA VAL A 116 -3.80 -7.02 5.98
C VAL A 116 -2.44 -7.55 5.56
N TRP A 117 -1.37 -6.75 5.64
CA TRP A 117 -0.02 -7.20 5.30
C TRP A 117 0.48 -8.33 6.19
N SER A 118 0.15 -8.30 7.50
CA SER A 118 0.53 -9.37 8.43
C SER A 118 -0.11 -10.72 8.08
N ILE A 119 -1.24 -10.72 7.36
CA ILE A 119 -2.00 -11.92 6.99
C ILE A 119 -1.75 -12.33 5.54
N ALA A 120 -1.76 -11.38 4.60
CA ALA A 120 -1.73 -11.62 3.16
C ALA A 120 -0.52 -12.44 2.71
N ALA A 121 0.65 -12.18 3.30
CA ALA A 121 1.89 -12.90 3.01
C ALA A 121 1.82 -14.42 3.26
N GLY A 122 0.92 -14.86 4.14
CA GLY A 122 0.74 -16.28 4.48
C GLY A 122 -0.47 -16.95 3.78
N LEU A 123 -1.26 -16.23 2.98
CA LEU A 123 -2.51 -16.76 2.44
C LEU A 123 -2.33 -17.61 1.18
N GLY A 124 -1.47 -17.21 0.26
CA GLY A 124 -1.29 -17.91 -1.01
C GLY A 124 -1.13 -19.43 -0.87
N PRO A 125 -0.17 -19.91 -0.06
CA PRO A 125 0.04 -21.35 0.16
C PRO A 125 -1.11 -22.08 0.87
N ARG A 126 -2.07 -21.36 1.43
CA ARG A 126 -3.23 -21.94 2.13
C ARG A 126 -4.46 -22.10 1.23
N LEU A 127 -4.49 -21.39 0.11
CA LEU A 127 -5.64 -21.32 -0.80
C LEU A 127 -5.53 -22.30 -1.98
N VAL A 128 -4.31 -22.75 -2.30
CA VAL A 128 -4.05 -23.63 -3.46
C VAL A 128 -3.14 -24.79 -3.05
N PRO A 129 -3.07 -25.87 -3.86
CA PRO A 129 -2.12 -26.96 -3.65
C PRO A 129 -0.67 -26.49 -3.67
N ALA A 130 0.21 -27.16 -2.91
CA ALA A 130 1.61 -26.79 -2.72
C ALA A 130 2.39 -26.45 -4.02
N PRO A 131 2.24 -27.18 -5.14
CA PRO A 131 2.94 -26.82 -6.39
C PRO A 131 2.49 -25.47 -6.99
N ALA A 132 1.30 -24.99 -6.67
CA ALA A 132 0.76 -23.72 -7.16
C ALA A 132 0.99 -22.56 -6.19
N ALA A 133 1.57 -22.79 -5.01
CA ALA A 133 1.71 -21.80 -3.95
C ALA A 133 2.51 -20.56 -4.39
N ALA A 134 3.62 -20.76 -5.10
CA ALA A 134 4.44 -19.65 -5.60
C ALA A 134 3.65 -18.75 -6.57
N ARG A 135 2.91 -19.37 -7.51
CA ARG A 135 2.07 -18.63 -8.46
C ARG A 135 0.93 -17.87 -7.76
N ALA A 136 0.33 -18.47 -6.73
CA ALA A 136 -0.69 -17.79 -5.93
C ALA A 136 -0.13 -16.57 -5.20
N MET A 137 1.07 -16.68 -4.63
CA MET A 137 1.76 -15.55 -3.99
C MET A 137 2.07 -14.44 -5.00
N THR A 138 2.58 -14.78 -6.18
CA THR A 138 2.81 -13.81 -7.26
C THR A 138 1.52 -13.06 -7.61
N LEU A 139 0.39 -13.77 -7.72
CA LEU A 139 -0.90 -13.14 -8.01
C LEU A 139 -1.35 -12.22 -6.86
N VAL A 140 -1.22 -12.64 -5.59
CA VAL A 140 -1.55 -11.81 -4.44
C VAL A 140 -0.74 -10.51 -4.45
N PHE A 141 0.57 -10.59 -4.70
CA PHE A 141 1.43 -9.41 -4.73
C PHE A 141 1.32 -8.58 -6.02
N SER A 142 0.77 -9.13 -7.12
CA SER A 142 0.50 -8.36 -8.34
C SER A 142 -0.49 -7.21 -8.10
N GLY A 143 -1.35 -7.33 -7.07
CA GLY A 143 -2.21 -6.23 -6.62
C GLY A 143 -1.46 -4.93 -6.33
N ILE A 144 -0.22 -5.01 -5.83
CA ILE A 144 0.64 -3.83 -5.59
C ILE A 144 0.99 -3.15 -6.92
N ALA A 145 1.45 -3.94 -7.90
CA ALA A 145 1.83 -3.42 -9.21
C ALA A 145 0.63 -2.78 -9.92
N VAL A 146 -0.53 -3.44 -9.89
CA VAL A 146 -1.77 -2.91 -10.47
C VAL A 146 -2.21 -1.63 -9.75
N ALA A 147 -2.09 -1.56 -8.43
CA ALA A 147 -2.39 -0.36 -7.65
C ALA A 147 -1.50 0.82 -8.05
N SER A 148 -0.20 0.59 -8.23
CA SER A 148 0.75 1.63 -8.60
C SER A 148 0.52 2.13 -10.04
N VAL A 149 0.16 1.25 -10.98
CA VAL A 149 -0.02 1.60 -12.40
C VAL A 149 -1.40 2.19 -12.67
N ILE A 150 -2.45 1.68 -12.02
CA ILE A 150 -3.83 2.05 -12.31
C ILE A 150 -4.46 2.81 -11.14
N GLY A 151 -4.26 2.34 -9.91
CA GLY A 151 -4.98 2.85 -8.74
C GLY A 151 -4.70 4.33 -8.46
N VAL A 152 -3.43 4.70 -8.37
CA VAL A 152 -3.03 6.10 -8.10
C VAL A 152 -3.39 7.03 -9.25
N PRO A 153 -3.06 6.73 -10.53
CA PRO A 153 -3.47 7.58 -11.65
C PRO A 153 -4.99 7.70 -11.79
N ALA A 154 -5.73 6.60 -11.64
CA ALA A 154 -7.19 6.64 -11.70
C ALA A 154 -7.78 7.53 -10.58
N GLY A 155 -7.27 7.38 -9.35
CA GLY A 155 -7.64 8.24 -8.23
C GLY A 155 -7.33 9.72 -8.48
N THR A 156 -6.17 10.02 -9.07
CA THR A 156 -5.76 11.38 -9.44
C THR A 156 -6.70 11.97 -10.50
N LEU A 157 -7.05 11.20 -11.54
CA LEU A 157 -7.97 11.62 -12.58
C LEU A 157 -9.38 11.86 -12.04
N VAL A 158 -9.93 10.91 -11.27
CA VAL A 158 -11.24 11.06 -10.62
C VAL A 158 -11.24 12.29 -9.70
N GLY A 159 -10.19 12.47 -8.91
CA GLY A 159 -10.03 13.63 -8.05
C GLY A 159 -9.94 14.96 -8.81
N GLY A 160 -9.35 14.96 -10.02
CA GLY A 160 -9.27 16.12 -10.88
C GLY A 160 -10.62 16.49 -11.51
N TRP A 161 -11.48 15.51 -11.83
CA TRP A 161 -12.78 15.74 -12.48
C TRP A 161 -13.93 15.93 -11.50
N ALA A 162 -13.97 15.13 -10.45
CA ALA A 162 -15.11 15.05 -9.54
C ALA A 162 -14.75 15.41 -8.08
N GLY A 163 -13.52 15.84 -7.83
CA GLY A 163 -13.02 16.22 -6.52
C GLY A 163 -12.48 15.03 -5.72
N TRP A 164 -11.60 15.34 -4.76
CA TRP A 164 -10.91 14.35 -3.93
C TRP A 164 -11.87 13.48 -3.09
N ARG A 165 -13.01 14.03 -2.68
CA ARG A 165 -14.04 13.28 -1.93
C ARG A 165 -14.61 12.13 -2.75
N THR A 166 -14.89 12.36 -4.04
CA THR A 166 -15.37 11.31 -4.95
C THR A 166 -14.35 10.21 -5.16
N ALA A 167 -13.06 10.54 -5.21
CA ALA A 167 -12.00 9.54 -5.31
C ALA A 167 -11.97 8.62 -4.07
N PHE A 168 -12.11 9.17 -2.87
CA PHE A 168 -12.25 8.36 -1.65
C PHE A 168 -13.52 7.53 -1.62
N ALA A 169 -14.66 8.10 -2.04
CA ALA A 169 -15.93 7.35 -2.12
C ALA A 169 -15.82 6.17 -3.10
N ALA A 170 -15.25 6.40 -4.28
CA ALA A 170 -15.03 5.36 -5.29
C ALA A 170 -14.11 4.25 -4.73
N MET A 171 -13.01 4.61 -4.05
CA MET A 171 -12.13 3.62 -3.43
C MET A 171 -12.82 2.85 -2.31
N GLY A 172 -13.65 3.51 -1.52
CA GLY A 172 -14.48 2.88 -0.50
C GLY A 172 -15.48 1.87 -1.10
N ALA A 173 -16.12 2.22 -2.22
CA ALA A 173 -17.02 1.31 -2.94
C ALA A 173 -16.26 0.09 -3.51
N VAL A 174 -15.08 0.28 -4.08
CA VAL A 174 -14.21 -0.82 -4.54
C VAL A 174 -13.83 -1.72 -3.36
N ALA A 175 -13.37 -1.16 -2.25
CA ALA A 175 -13.00 -1.94 -1.06
C ALA A 175 -14.20 -2.72 -0.48
N LEU A 176 -15.40 -2.15 -0.52
CA LEU A 176 -16.64 -2.82 -0.11
C LEU A 176 -16.98 -4.00 -1.03
N ALA A 177 -16.90 -3.81 -2.36
CA ALA A 177 -17.11 -4.86 -3.33
C ALA A 177 -16.10 -6.01 -3.15
N VAL A 178 -14.83 -5.68 -2.91
CA VAL A 178 -13.78 -6.67 -2.61
C VAL A 178 -14.05 -7.39 -1.30
N THR A 179 -14.53 -6.69 -0.27
CA THR A 179 -14.93 -7.30 1.01
C THR A 179 -16.06 -8.32 0.78
N ALA A 180 -17.08 -7.97 0.00
CA ALA A 180 -18.17 -8.87 -0.35
C ALA A 180 -17.67 -10.10 -1.14
N ALA A 181 -16.80 -9.88 -2.12
CA ALA A 181 -16.18 -10.98 -2.87
C ALA A 181 -15.39 -11.92 -1.96
N LEU A 182 -14.55 -11.38 -1.05
CA LEU A 182 -13.82 -12.17 -0.06
C LEU A 182 -14.76 -12.95 0.87
N ALA A 183 -15.87 -12.34 1.30
CA ALA A 183 -16.85 -13.00 2.15
C ALA A 183 -17.48 -14.24 1.48
N VAL A 184 -17.66 -14.19 0.14
CA VAL A 184 -18.22 -15.30 -0.65
C VAL A 184 -17.19 -16.38 -0.91
N VAL A 185 -15.98 -16.01 -1.35
CA VAL A 185 -15.03 -16.98 -1.90
C VAL A 185 -13.97 -17.48 -0.91
N LEU A 186 -13.72 -16.73 0.19
CA LEU A 186 -12.66 -17.07 1.13
C LEU A 186 -13.14 -18.19 2.08
N PRO A 187 -12.46 -19.36 2.14
CA PRO A 187 -12.79 -20.41 3.06
C PRO A 187 -12.39 -20.06 4.50
N PRO A 188 -12.86 -20.77 5.52
CA PRO A 188 -12.32 -20.70 6.86
C PRO A 188 -10.81 -20.96 6.85
N LEU A 189 -10.07 -20.11 7.56
CA LEU A 189 -8.60 -20.13 7.60
C LEU A 189 -8.14 -20.22 9.07
N PRO A 190 -8.31 -21.36 9.72
CA PRO A 190 -8.02 -21.51 11.14
C PRO A 190 -6.60 -21.10 11.48
N ALA A 191 -6.40 -20.62 12.70
CA ALA A 191 -5.08 -20.21 13.17
C ALA A 191 -4.06 -21.34 12.98
N ARG A 192 -2.86 -21.00 12.51
CA ARG A 192 -1.69 -21.87 12.60
C ARG A 192 -0.80 -21.33 13.73
N CYS A 193 -0.09 -22.21 14.41
CA CYS A 193 0.88 -21.80 15.43
C CYS A 193 1.76 -20.67 14.88
N THR A 194 1.68 -19.51 15.51
CA THR A 194 2.56 -18.38 15.22
C THR A 194 3.84 -18.50 16.06
N ALA A 195 4.94 -18.02 15.52
CA ALA A 195 6.18 -17.90 16.28
C ALA A 195 5.92 -17.16 17.61
N PRO A 196 6.52 -17.58 18.72
CA PRO A 196 6.30 -16.92 19.99
C PRO A 196 6.72 -15.45 19.90
N SER A 197 5.94 -14.57 20.52
CA SER A 197 6.20 -13.12 20.58
C SER A 197 7.58 -12.76 21.14
N SER A 198 8.20 -13.68 21.89
CA SER A 198 9.58 -13.58 22.39
C SER A 198 10.66 -13.60 21.32
N ALA A 199 10.35 -14.02 20.10
CA ALA A 199 11.33 -14.01 18.98
C ALA A 199 11.65 -12.59 18.48
N LEU A 200 10.71 -11.63 18.59
CA LEU A 200 10.90 -10.26 18.11
C LEU A 200 12.06 -9.51 18.80
N PRO A 201 12.17 -9.49 20.14
CA PRO A 201 13.30 -8.86 20.82
C PRO A 201 14.66 -9.50 20.47
N ALA A 202 14.68 -10.83 20.31
CA ALA A 202 15.89 -11.55 19.90
C ALA A 202 16.35 -11.17 18.49
N LEU A 203 15.41 -11.03 17.54
CA LEU A 203 15.70 -10.58 16.18
C LEU A 203 16.23 -9.14 16.15
N LEU A 204 15.65 -8.25 16.95
CA LEU A 204 16.11 -6.85 17.06
C LEU A 204 17.44 -6.73 17.80
N GLY A 205 17.88 -7.76 18.54
CA GLY A 205 19.21 -7.86 19.11
C GLY A 205 20.32 -8.05 18.08
N ASP A 206 20.02 -8.64 16.92
CA ASP A 206 21.02 -8.88 15.87
C ASP A 206 21.35 -7.58 15.10
N GLY A 207 22.65 -7.19 15.15
CA GLY A 207 23.13 -5.99 14.47
C GLY A 207 22.99 -6.02 12.96
N ARG A 208 23.01 -7.20 12.32
CA ARG A 208 22.80 -7.36 10.88
C ARG A 208 21.36 -7.08 10.50
N ILE A 209 20.40 -7.56 11.30
CA ILE A 209 18.96 -7.31 11.09
C ILE A 209 18.66 -5.84 11.29
N ARG A 210 19.19 -5.21 12.35
CA ARG A 210 19.04 -3.75 12.56
C ARG A 210 19.62 -2.94 11.41
N GLY A 211 20.81 -3.30 10.91
CA GLY A 211 21.40 -2.63 9.75
C GLY A 211 20.55 -2.76 8.49
N ALA A 212 20.02 -3.95 8.21
CA ALA A 212 19.11 -4.16 7.08
C ALA A 212 17.82 -3.36 7.22
N LEU A 213 17.20 -3.32 8.41
CA LEU A 213 16.01 -2.53 8.69
C LEU A 213 16.27 -1.03 8.52
N LEU A 214 17.43 -0.53 8.97
CA LEU A 214 17.82 0.86 8.80
C LEU A 214 17.97 1.22 7.32
N VAL A 215 18.61 0.37 6.52
CA VAL A 215 18.75 0.58 5.07
C VAL A 215 17.37 0.65 4.40
N VAL A 216 16.47 -0.28 4.73
CA VAL A 216 15.09 -0.27 4.20
C VAL A 216 14.37 1.00 4.64
N LEU A 217 14.46 1.38 5.92
CA LEU A 217 13.84 2.60 6.45
C LEU A 217 14.31 3.85 5.70
N LEU A 218 15.62 4.01 5.49
CA LEU A 218 16.18 5.17 4.81
C LEU A 218 15.82 5.19 3.32
N LEU A 219 15.90 4.06 2.62
CA LEU A 219 15.56 3.99 1.19
C LEU A 219 14.07 4.22 0.95
N VAL A 220 13.22 3.47 1.65
CA VAL A 220 11.78 3.56 1.46
C VAL A 220 11.25 4.87 2.01
N GLY A 221 11.71 5.29 3.18
CA GLY A 221 11.33 6.56 3.80
C GLY A 221 11.74 7.76 2.93
N GLY A 222 12.98 7.80 2.41
CA GLY A 222 13.44 8.83 1.51
C GLY A 222 12.66 8.87 0.19
N HIS A 223 12.40 7.70 -0.39
CA HIS A 223 11.57 7.58 -1.59
C HIS A 223 10.16 8.15 -1.37
N PHE A 224 9.46 7.72 -0.32
CA PHE A 224 8.10 8.21 -0.04
C PHE A 224 8.07 9.66 0.41
N ALA A 225 9.08 10.15 1.10
CA ALA A 225 9.19 11.57 1.43
C ALA A 225 9.20 12.46 0.17
N ALA A 226 9.93 12.05 -0.88
CA ALA A 226 9.93 12.74 -2.16
C ALA A 226 8.63 12.51 -2.94
N TYR A 227 8.17 11.26 -3.04
CA TYR A 227 7.01 10.89 -3.85
C TYR A 227 5.69 11.47 -3.32
N THR A 228 5.55 11.63 -2.01
CA THR A 228 4.34 12.21 -1.40
C THR A 228 4.05 13.61 -1.92
N PHE A 229 5.09 14.40 -2.15
CA PHE A 229 4.96 15.79 -2.59
C PHE A 229 5.16 15.98 -4.10
N VAL A 230 5.19 14.90 -4.89
CA VAL A 230 5.43 14.99 -6.35
C VAL A 230 4.35 15.83 -7.04
N ARG A 231 3.09 15.69 -6.68
CA ARG A 231 2.00 16.47 -7.27
C ARG A 231 2.12 17.97 -7.00
N PRO A 232 2.24 18.46 -5.76
CA PRO A 232 2.47 19.89 -5.49
C PRO A 232 3.70 20.45 -6.21
N GLN A 233 4.73 19.64 -6.41
CA GLN A 233 5.92 20.05 -7.15
C GLN A 233 5.62 20.23 -8.65
N LEU A 234 4.91 19.28 -9.26
CA LEU A 234 4.54 19.35 -10.68
C LEU A 234 3.60 20.52 -10.96
N GLU A 235 2.67 20.82 -10.06
CA GLU A 235 1.72 21.94 -10.18
C GLU A 235 2.41 23.32 -10.18
N ARG A 236 3.64 23.44 -9.69
CA ARG A 236 4.46 24.66 -9.76
C ARG A 236 5.05 24.93 -11.14
N ILE A 237 5.09 23.93 -12.01
CA ILE A 237 5.65 24.07 -13.36
C ILE A 237 4.59 24.72 -14.26
N PRO A 238 4.88 25.86 -14.91
CA PRO A 238 3.94 26.53 -15.81
C PRO A 238 3.44 25.57 -16.92
N GLY A 239 2.12 25.58 -17.16
CA GLY A 239 1.49 24.73 -18.20
C GLY A 239 1.19 23.30 -17.80
N MET A 240 1.45 22.89 -16.56
CA MET A 240 1.07 21.57 -16.04
C MET A 240 -0.41 21.55 -15.66
N ASP A 241 -1.19 20.76 -16.39
CA ASP A 241 -2.59 20.48 -16.05
C ASP A 241 -2.77 19.13 -15.33
N ALA A 242 -3.93 18.89 -14.76
CA ALA A 242 -4.23 17.66 -14.03
C ALA A 242 -4.12 16.40 -14.93
N ARG A 243 -4.35 16.53 -16.24
CA ARG A 243 -4.25 15.43 -17.21
C ARG A 243 -2.78 15.04 -17.44
N THR A 244 -1.92 16.03 -17.62
CA THR A 244 -0.48 15.82 -17.77
C THR A 244 0.13 15.21 -16.51
N ILE A 245 -0.24 15.70 -15.32
CA ILE A 245 0.18 15.14 -14.03
C ILE A 245 -0.28 13.69 -13.90
N GLY A 246 -1.54 13.39 -14.24
CA GLY A 246 -2.05 12.01 -14.24
C GLY A 246 -1.28 11.10 -15.20
N GLY A 247 -0.93 11.59 -16.39
CA GLY A 247 -0.10 10.88 -17.38
C GLY A 247 1.32 10.58 -16.85
N LEU A 248 1.96 11.55 -16.19
CA LEU A 248 3.27 11.36 -15.57
C LEU A 248 3.23 10.34 -14.43
N MET A 249 2.18 10.35 -13.60
CA MET A 249 1.99 9.36 -12.55
C MET A 249 1.76 7.95 -13.13
N LEU A 250 1.03 7.85 -14.24
CA LEU A 250 0.87 6.58 -14.95
C LEU A 250 2.22 6.08 -15.50
N ALA A 251 2.98 6.94 -16.15
CA ALA A 251 4.31 6.61 -16.66
C ALA A 251 5.25 6.15 -15.53
N TYR A 252 5.21 6.83 -14.39
CA TYR A 252 5.93 6.43 -13.18
C TYR A 252 5.52 5.02 -12.70
N GLY A 253 4.22 4.74 -12.62
CA GLY A 253 3.69 3.42 -12.24
C GLY A 253 4.15 2.32 -13.20
N VAL A 254 4.07 2.55 -14.52
CA VAL A 254 4.56 1.61 -15.54
C VAL A 254 6.07 1.39 -15.41
N ALA A 255 6.85 2.46 -15.25
CA ALA A 255 8.30 2.37 -15.04
C ALA A 255 8.62 1.58 -13.76
N GLY A 256 7.82 1.74 -12.70
CA GLY A 256 7.95 0.97 -11.46
C GLY A 256 7.74 -0.53 -11.66
N VAL A 257 6.73 -0.93 -12.46
CA VAL A 257 6.50 -2.35 -12.81
C VAL A 257 7.66 -2.90 -13.63
N VAL A 258 8.09 -2.21 -14.67
CA VAL A 258 9.24 -2.62 -15.50
C VAL A 258 10.48 -2.74 -14.63
N GLY A 259 10.76 -1.73 -13.80
CA GLY A 259 11.88 -1.72 -12.87
C GLY A 259 11.85 -2.89 -11.88
N ASN A 260 10.66 -3.24 -11.35
CA ASN A 260 10.50 -4.38 -10.45
C ASN A 260 10.88 -5.71 -11.10
N PHE A 261 10.48 -5.94 -12.36
CA PHE A 261 10.88 -7.14 -13.11
C PHE A 261 12.37 -7.17 -13.39
N LEU A 262 12.94 -6.06 -13.86
CA LEU A 262 14.37 -5.95 -14.14
C LEU A 262 15.21 -6.11 -12.87
N ALA A 263 14.87 -5.38 -11.83
CA ALA A 263 15.56 -5.44 -10.55
C ALA A 263 15.38 -6.82 -9.87
N GLY A 264 14.20 -7.44 -9.94
CA GLY A 264 13.94 -8.75 -9.38
C GLY A 264 14.81 -9.84 -9.98
N THR A 265 14.98 -9.85 -11.31
CA THR A 265 15.85 -10.81 -12.01
C THR A 265 17.34 -10.57 -11.70
N ALA A 266 17.76 -9.31 -11.62
CA ALA A 266 19.13 -8.93 -11.28
C ALA A 266 19.43 -9.20 -9.79
N ALA A 267 18.50 -8.93 -8.89
CA ALA A 267 18.65 -9.13 -7.46
C ALA A 267 18.80 -10.61 -7.07
N ALA A 268 18.20 -11.53 -7.84
CA ALA A 268 18.41 -12.96 -7.65
C ALA A 268 19.88 -13.39 -7.80
N ARG A 269 20.67 -12.66 -8.59
CA ARG A 269 22.09 -12.95 -8.85
C ARG A 269 23.04 -12.01 -8.08
N HIS A 270 22.69 -10.73 -7.97
CA HIS A 270 23.56 -9.68 -7.41
C HIS A 270 22.78 -8.71 -6.49
N PRO A 271 22.21 -9.15 -5.35
CA PRO A 271 21.33 -8.32 -4.53
C PRO A 271 22.02 -7.02 -4.03
N ARG A 272 23.28 -7.09 -3.65
CA ARG A 272 24.06 -5.92 -3.19
C ARG A 272 24.22 -4.86 -4.28
N ARG A 273 24.52 -5.28 -5.53
CA ARG A 273 24.67 -4.33 -6.65
C ARG A 273 23.36 -3.64 -6.96
N VAL A 274 22.25 -4.37 -7.01
CA VAL A 274 20.92 -3.81 -7.26
C VAL A 274 20.56 -2.81 -6.17
N LEU A 275 20.78 -3.13 -4.90
CA LEU A 275 20.49 -2.22 -3.78
C LEU A 275 21.32 -0.92 -3.90
N LEU A 276 22.62 -1.02 -4.18
CA LEU A 276 23.49 0.15 -4.36
C LEU A 276 23.09 0.99 -5.56
N THR A 277 22.70 0.36 -6.68
CA THR A 277 22.23 1.08 -7.88
C THR A 277 20.94 1.85 -7.60
N ILE A 278 19.97 1.22 -6.90
CA ILE A 278 18.72 1.89 -6.51
C ILE A 278 19.02 3.07 -5.56
N ALA A 279 19.86 2.86 -4.56
CA ALA A 279 20.24 3.91 -3.63
C ALA A 279 20.93 5.09 -4.32
N ALA A 280 21.86 4.82 -5.22
CA ALA A 280 22.56 5.86 -6.00
C ALA A 280 21.60 6.60 -6.94
N ALA A 281 20.70 5.89 -7.62
CA ALA A 281 19.70 6.49 -8.50
C ALA A 281 18.75 7.42 -7.73
N LEU A 282 18.22 6.99 -6.59
CA LEU A 282 17.38 7.82 -5.73
C LEU A 282 18.15 9.04 -5.20
N GLY A 283 19.39 8.83 -4.74
CA GLY A 283 20.27 9.89 -4.25
C GLY A 283 20.64 10.92 -5.29
N ALA A 284 20.65 10.57 -6.58
CA ALA A 284 20.91 11.49 -7.68
C ALA A 284 19.65 12.20 -8.18
N VAL A 285 18.55 11.46 -8.37
CA VAL A 285 17.32 11.99 -8.97
C VAL A 285 16.59 12.95 -8.02
N ILE A 286 16.48 12.63 -6.74
CA ILE A 286 15.73 13.47 -5.78
C ILE A 286 16.32 14.88 -5.67
N PRO A 287 17.64 15.07 -5.44
CA PRO A 287 18.25 16.41 -5.43
C PRO A 287 18.17 17.11 -6.78
N ALA A 288 18.36 16.37 -7.90
CA ALA A 288 18.31 16.96 -9.24
C ALA A 288 16.94 17.58 -9.53
N VAL A 289 15.86 16.88 -9.19
CA VAL A 289 14.48 17.40 -9.31
C VAL A 289 14.28 18.64 -8.41
N SER A 290 14.74 18.57 -7.15
CA SER A 290 14.61 19.69 -6.22
C SER A 290 15.38 20.94 -6.71
N LEU A 291 16.60 20.77 -7.22
CA LEU A 291 17.42 21.87 -7.74
C LEU A 291 16.85 22.45 -9.04
N SER A 292 16.31 21.64 -9.93
CA SER A 292 15.68 22.13 -11.15
C SER A 292 14.45 22.99 -10.88
N LEU A 293 13.70 22.69 -9.81
CA LEU A 293 12.51 23.42 -9.39
C LEU A 293 12.83 24.73 -8.62
N ILE A 294 14.03 24.85 -8.03
CA ILE A 294 14.50 26.10 -7.39
C ILE A 294 14.88 27.15 -8.45
N ASN A 295 15.24 26.70 -9.66
CA ASN A 295 15.67 27.56 -10.76
C ASN A 295 14.54 27.93 -11.75
N ILE A 296 13.28 27.55 -11.47
CA ILE A 296 12.06 27.95 -12.17
C ILE A 296 11.26 28.92 -11.29
#